data_4fd35aa235eb9503c92c3684c60d2820
#
_entry.id   4fd35aa235eb9503c92c3684c60d2820
#
_cell.length_a   1.000
_cell.length_b   1.000
_cell.length_c   1.000
_cell.angle_alpha   90.00
_cell.angle_beta   90.00
_cell.angle_gamma   90.00
#
_symmetry.space_group_name_H-M   'P 1'
#
loop_
_entity.id
_entity.type
_entity.pdbx_description
1 polymer ?
#
loop_
_entity_poly.entity_id
_entity_poly.type
_entity_poly.pdbx_seq_one_letter_code
_entity_poly.pdbx_strand_id
1 'polypeptide(L)'
;TVSPSLINLNNGGVSPAPKTVQEAMKRYFDYSNEAPSYYMWRILDQGREPLRKNLANVAGCSPEEIAINRNSSEGLETIIFGLQLKAGDEVVASLQDYPNMINAYKQREMRDGIKMKWINLELPSEDEDYLVRQYVNVFTTKTKVVHITHIINWNGQILPVKKIANEAHKRGIEVIVDGAHSFAHFDFKIPDLDCDYFAASLHKWLYAPIGTGVLYVKKEKIKTIYPLFATNENPLKDDIRKFENLGTRPFFIEQAITKAIEFHEMIGIERKEKRLHYLKNYWMEKVKDIPGVKLNTSLHPKWGCAIGNVGVEGKKPNELDSFLFTNYKIHTVAITWENIVGVRITPNVYTTTKNLDVLVEGIKAFVK
;
A
#
# COMPACT_ATOMS: atom_id res chain seq x y z
N THR A 1 22.04 -5.34 -0.66
CA THR A 1 22.80 -5.15 0.59
C THR A 1 22.10 -4.12 1.45
N VAL A 2 21.77 -4.50 2.67
CA VAL A 2 21.22 -3.59 3.69
C VAL A 2 22.36 -3.09 4.57
N SER A 3 22.13 -1.97 5.28
CA SER A 3 23.14 -1.43 6.20
C SER A 3 23.54 -2.46 7.26
N PRO A 4 24.83 -2.69 7.51
CA PRO A 4 25.28 -3.56 8.59
C PRO A 4 25.17 -2.91 9.97
N SER A 5 25.07 -1.58 10.04
CA SER A 5 25.08 -0.78 11.27
C SER A 5 23.69 -0.32 11.72
N LEU A 6 22.63 -0.66 10.96
CA LEU A 6 21.26 -0.28 11.23
C LEU A 6 20.34 -1.47 11.04
N ILE A 7 19.55 -1.80 12.06
CA ILE A 7 18.46 -2.77 11.97
C ILE A 7 17.24 -2.03 11.43
N ASN A 8 16.95 -2.20 10.13
CA ASN A 8 15.78 -1.56 9.53
C ASN A 8 14.53 -2.42 9.75
N LEU A 9 13.63 -1.91 10.58
CA LEU A 9 12.30 -2.47 10.83
C LEU A 9 11.18 -1.51 10.40
N ASN A 10 11.47 -0.61 9.45
CA ASN A 10 10.48 0.27 8.80
C ASN A 10 10.34 -0.02 7.30
N ASN A 11 10.33 -1.29 6.92
CA ASN A 11 10.17 -1.69 5.51
C ASN A 11 8.77 -1.42 4.95
N GLY A 12 7.78 -1.17 5.81
CA GLY A 12 6.44 -0.74 5.40
C GLY A 12 6.40 0.68 4.81
N GLY A 13 7.36 1.54 5.14
CA GLY A 13 7.51 2.83 4.47
C GLY A 13 8.01 2.64 3.04
N VAL A 14 9.22 2.14 2.92
CA VAL A 14 9.91 1.76 1.68
C VAL A 14 10.78 0.54 1.96
N SER A 15 10.75 -0.46 1.10
CA SER A 15 11.64 -1.63 1.18
C SER A 15 12.91 -1.42 0.36
N PRO A 16 14.07 -1.91 0.81
CA PRO A 16 15.27 -1.88 -0.01
C PRO A 16 15.10 -2.80 -1.22
N ALA A 17 15.40 -2.28 -2.41
CA ALA A 17 15.38 -3.06 -3.63
C ALA A 17 16.50 -4.13 -3.63
N PRO A 18 16.24 -5.35 -4.13
CA PRO A 18 17.26 -6.38 -4.31
C PRO A 18 18.42 -5.90 -5.20
N LYS A 19 19.60 -6.51 -5.04
CA LYS A 19 20.79 -6.14 -5.82
C LYS A 19 20.55 -6.21 -7.33
N THR A 20 19.86 -7.24 -7.80
CA THR A 20 19.48 -7.40 -9.22
C THR A 20 18.63 -6.25 -9.75
N VAL A 21 17.71 -5.72 -8.93
CA VAL A 21 16.89 -4.56 -9.27
C VAL A 21 17.74 -3.29 -9.33
N GLN A 22 18.62 -3.08 -8.33
CA GLN A 22 19.54 -1.94 -8.29
C GLN A 22 20.49 -1.92 -9.49
N GLU A 23 21.03 -3.07 -9.86
CA GLU A 23 21.93 -3.22 -11.02
C GLU A 23 21.18 -2.98 -12.34
N ALA A 24 19.95 -3.46 -12.46
CA ALA A 24 19.11 -3.17 -13.63
C ALA A 24 18.84 -1.67 -13.77
N MET A 25 18.46 -1.01 -12.66
CA MET A 25 18.21 0.43 -12.65
C MET A 25 19.45 1.22 -13.10
N LYS A 26 20.65 0.86 -12.62
CA LYS A 26 21.91 1.51 -13.02
C LYS A 26 22.17 1.32 -14.51
N ARG A 27 22.06 0.09 -15.04
CA ARG A 27 22.23 -0.18 -16.49
C ARG A 27 21.26 0.62 -17.35
N TYR A 28 19.99 0.69 -16.99
CA TYR A 28 19.01 1.48 -17.74
C TYR A 28 19.25 2.98 -17.63
N PHE A 29 19.76 3.45 -16.48
CA PHE A 29 20.19 4.84 -16.31
C PHE A 29 21.34 5.17 -17.26
N ASP A 30 22.43 4.38 -17.25
CA ASP A 30 23.58 4.57 -18.13
C ASP A 30 23.15 4.52 -19.60
N TYR A 31 22.38 3.50 -19.98
CA TYR A 31 21.84 3.33 -21.34
C TYR A 31 21.00 4.54 -21.79
N SER A 32 20.14 5.06 -20.92
CA SER A 32 19.32 6.22 -21.27
C SER A 32 20.15 7.49 -21.51
N ASN A 33 21.35 7.59 -20.92
CA ASN A 33 22.23 8.75 -21.05
C ASN A 33 23.13 8.72 -22.30
N GLU A 34 23.24 7.59 -23.01
CA GLU A 34 24.00 7.52 -24.27
C GLU A 34 23.37 8.40 -25.37
N ALA A 35 22.03 8.45 -25.46
CA ALA A 35 21.28 9.35 -26.34
C ALA A 35 19.86 9.55 -25.77
N PRO A 36 19.66 10.46 -24.79
CA PRO A 36 18.47 10.48 -23.93
C PRO A 36 17.14 10.48 -24.68
N SER A 37 16.92 11.40 -25.61
CA SER A 37 15.63 11.50 -26.33
C SER A 37 15.35 10.28 -27.21
N TYR A 38 16.39 9.65 -27.75
CA TYR A 38 16.24 8.45 -28.59
C TYR A 38 15.93 7.22 -27.71
N TYR A 39 16.79 6.92 -26.71
CA TYR A 39 16.64 5.73 -25.90
C TYR A 39 15.42 5.78 -24.98
N MET A 40 15.09 6.95 -24.43
CA MET A 40 13.90 7.09 -23.57
C MET A 40 12.60 6.83 -24.36
N TRP A 41 12.39 7.53 -25.49
CA TRP A 41 11.09 7.46 -26.17
C TRP A 41 11.00 6.39 -27.25
N ARG A 42 12.09 6.03 -27.91
CA ARG A 42 12.06 5.03 -28.97
C ARG A 42 12.28 3.61 -28.47
N ILE A 43 12.92 3.44 -27.31
CA ILE A 43 13.31 2.12 -26.80
C ILE A 43 12.64 1.83 -25.45
N LEU A 44 12.94 2.62 -24.41
CA LEU A 44 12.49 2.31 -23.05
C LEU A 44 10.98 2.50 -22.89
N ASP A 45 10.37 3.49 -23.55
CA ASP A 45 8.92 3.68 -23.50
C ASP A 45 8.16 2.49 -24.11
N GLN A 46 8.71 1.87 -25.15
CA GLN A 46 8.14 0.65 -25.75
C GLN A 46 8.17 -0.55 -24.79
N GLY A 47 9.11 -0.58 -23.85
CA GLY A 47 9.23 -1.61 -22.82
C GLY A 47 8.09 -1.60 -21.80
N ARG A 48 7.23 -0.59 -21.79
CA ARG A 48 6.08 -0.51 -20.87
C ARG A 48 5.02 -1.56 -21.16
N GLU A 49 4.78 -1.94 -22.39
CA GLU A 49 3.76 -2.93 -22.72
C GLU A 49 4.10 -4.34 -22.18
N PRO A 50 5.32 -4.88 -22.40
CA PRO A 50 5.74 -6.11 -21.73
C PRO A 50 5.69 -6.00 -20.19
N LEU A 51 6.12 -4.87 -19.62
CA LEU A 51 6.08 -4.64 -18.20
C LEU A 51 4.63 -4.63 -17.65
N ARG A 52 3.71 -3.95 -18.34
CA ARG A 52 2.27 -3.94 -18.02
C ARG A 52 1.70 -5.36 -17.96
N LYS A 53 2.04 -6.18 -18.96
CA LYS A 53 1.64 -7.59 -19.01
C LYS A 53 2.16 -8.38 -17.81
N ASN A 54 3.43 -8.18 -17.43
CA ASN A 54 4.00 -8.84 -16.25
C ASN A 54 3.32 -8.39 -14.96
N LEU A 55 3.04 -7.09 -14.80
CA LEU A 55 2.29 -6.58 -13.64
C LEU A 55 0.87 -7.14 -13.59
N ALA A 56 0.20 -7.21 -14.74
CA ALA A 56 -1.14 -7.79 -14.85
C ALA A 56 -1.17 -9.29 -14.45
N ASN A 57 -0.13 -10.05 -14.80
CA ASN A 57 0.02 -11.44 -14.36
C ASN A 57 0.14 -11.55 -12.83
N VAL A 58 0.95 -10.70 -12.21
CA VAL A 58 1.05 -10.64 -10.73
C VAL A 58 -0.29 -10.25 -10.12
N ALA A 59 -0.95 -9.24 -10.69
CA ALA A 59 -2.24 -8.72 -10.25
C ALA A 59 -3.41 -9.70 -10.48
N GLY A 60 -3.29 -10.62 -11.43
CA GLY A 60 -4.35 -11.58 -11.84
C GLY A 60 -5.46 -10.96 -12.68
N CYS A 61 -5.16 -9.92 -13.47
CA CYS A 61 -6.13 -9.18 -14.28
C CYS A 61 -5.63 -8.97 -15.73
N SER A 62 -6.42 -8.27 -16.55
CA SER A 62 -6.02 -7.93 -17.90
C SER A 62 -4.95 -6.82 -17.93
N PRO A 63 -3.97 -6.87 -18.84
CA PRO A 63 -3.07 -5.73 -19.08
C PRO A 63 -3.82 -4.43 -19.43
N GLU A 64 -4.99 -4.53 -20.04
CA GLU A 64 -5.83 -3.39 -20.39
C GLU A 64 -6.54 -2.75 -19.18
N GLU A 65 -6.31 -3.26 -17.97
CA GLU A 65 -6.81 -2.73 -16.69
C GLU A 65 -5.69 -2.16 -15.82
N ILE A 66 -4.43 -2.23 -16.28
CA ILE A 66 -3.24 -1.81 -15.50
C ILE A 66 -2.60 -0.56 -16.12
N ALA A 67 -2.46 0.49 -15.31
CA ALA A 67 -1.61 1.64 -15.60
C ALA A 67 -0.39 1.65 -14.67
N ILE A 68 0.76 2.05 -15.22
CA ILE A 68 2.02 2.20 -14.48
C ILE A 68 2.13 3.66 -14.04
N ASN A 69 2.26 3.87 -12.74
CA ASN A 69 2.38 5.18 -12.12
C ASN A 69 3.57 5.23 -11.13
N ARG A 70 3.69 6.30 -10.35
CA ARG A 70 4.84 6.51 -9.45
C ARG A 70 4.63 5.95 -8.05
N ASN A 71 3.40 5.85 -7.58
CA ASN A 71 3.06 5.33 -6.25
C ASN A 71 1.53 5.21 -6.08
N SER A 72 1.09 4.64 -4.95
CA SER A 72 -0.32 4.50 -4.62
C SER A 72 -1.05 5.84 -4.51
N SER A 73 -0.41 6.90 -3.98
CA SER A 73 -1.05 8.21 -3.85
C SER A 73 -1.46 8.76 -5.20
N GLU A 74 -0.55 8.76 -6.19
CA GLU A 74 -0.87 9.18 -7.55
C GLU A 74 -1.99 8.35 -8.17
N GLY A 75 -1.95 7.02 -8.01
CA GLY A 75 -3.00 6.14 -8.55
C GLY A 75 -4.36 6.40 -7.91
N LEU A 76 -4.40 6.48 -6.58
CA LEU A 76 -5.66 6.73 -5.85
C LEU A 76 -6.19 8.14 -6.12
N GLU A 77 -5.34 9.17 -6.14
CA GLU A 77 -5.74 10.55 -6.44
C GLU A 77 -6.19 10.68 -7.90
N THR A 78 -5.61 9.92 -8.84
CA THR A 78 -6.14 9.84 -10.22
C THR A 78 -7.60 9.41 -10.21
N ILE A 79 -7.98 8.43 -9.41
CA ILE A 79 -9.37 8.00 -9.30
C ILE A 79 -10.20 9.00 -8.51
N ILE A 80 -9.72 9.43 -7.32
CA ILE A 80 -10.45 10.36 -6.44
C ILE A 80 -10.81 11.66 -7.18
N PHE A 81 -9.86 12.24 -7.92
CA PHE A 81 -10.08 13.47 -8.66
C PHE A 81 -10.72 13.27 -10.04
N GLY A 82 -10.58 12.07 -10.65
CA GLY A 82 -11.14 11.74 -11.95
C GLY A 82 -12.61 11.31 -11.93
N LEU A 83 -13.13 10.87 -10.78
CA LEU A 83 -14.53 10.50 -10.60
C LEU A 83 -15.47 11.69 -10.80
N GLN A 84 -16.54 11.50 -11.59
CA GLN A 84 -17.53 12.54 -11.92
C GLN A 84 -18.61 12.67 -10.84
N LEU A 85 -18.17 12.90 -9.59
CA LEU A 85 -19.07 13.14 -8.46
C LEU A 85 -19.63 14.58 -8.49
N LYS A 86 -20.86 14.72 -8.01
CA LYS A 86 -21.60 15.99 -7.95
C LYS A 86 -21.73 16.48 -6.51
N ALA A 87 -22.03 17.77 -6.33
CA ALA A 87 -22.34 18.32 -5.03
C ALA A 87 -23.49 17.55 -4.36
N GLY A 88 -23.27 17.12 -3.12
CA GLY A 88 -24.20 16.30 -2.34
C GLY A 88 -24.05 14.80 -2.51
N ASP A 89 -23.26 14.28 -3.48
CA ASP A 89 -22.89 12.88 -3.53
C ASP A 89 -22.06 12.52 -2.30
N GLU A 90 -22.30 11.35 -1.73
CA GLU A 90 -21.61 10.89 -0.53
C GLU A 90 -20.47 9.90 -0.85
N VAL A 91 -19.36 10.04 -0.14
CA VAL A 91 -18.23 9.11 -0.17
C VAL A 91 -17.99 8.61 1.25
N VAL A 92 -17.86 7.30 1.41
CA VAL A 92 -17.54 6.65 2.69
C VAL A 92 -16.05 6.30 2.73
N ALA A 93 -15.36 6.68 3.79
CA ALA A 93 -13.96 6.35 4.03
C ALA A 93 -13.68 6.28 5.55
N SER A 94 -12.54 5.73 5.93
CA SER A 94 -12.17 5.54 7.33
C SER A 94 -11.20 6.63 7.79
N LEU A 95 -11.27 7.01 9.06
CA LEU A 95 -10.26 7.87 9.68
C LEU A 95 -8.89 7.18 9.81
N GLN A 96 -8.84 5.85 9.68
CA GLN A 96 -7.61 5.07 9.64
C GLN A 96 -6.94 5.05 8.27
N ASP A 97 -7.54 5.62 7.24
CA ASP A 97 -6.95 5.73 5.91
C ASP A 97 -5.69 6.61 5.91
N TYR A 98 -4.89 6.48 4.87
CA TYR A 98 -3.64 7.25 4.76
C TYR A 98 -3.93 8.76 4.64
N PRO A 99 -3.16 9.64 5.31
CA PRO A 99 -3.45 11.08 5.37
C PRO A 99 -3.63 11.76 4.01
N ASN A 100 -2.87 11.34 2.97
CA ASN A 100 -3.02 11.91 1.64
C ASN A 100 -4.42 11.64 1.07
N MET A 101 -4.98 10.44 1.31
CA MET A 101 -6.32 10.10 0.84
C MET A 101 -7.38 10.89 1.60
N ILE A 102 -7.24 11.00 2.92
CA ILE A 102 -8.11 11.85 3.74
C ILE A 102 -8.10 13.29 3.23
N ASN A 103 -6.91 13.85 2.94
CA ASN A 103 -6.75 15.21 2.46
C ASN A 103 -7.28 15.38 1.03
N ALA A 104 -7.11 14.39 0.14
CA ALA A 104 -7.68 14.43 -1.20
C ALA A 104 -9.22 14.51 -1.15
N TYR A 105 -9.88 13.73 -0.30
CA TYR A 105 -11.32 13.80 -0.11
C TYR A 105 -11.77 15.11 0.53
N LYS A 106 -11.07 15.64 1.54
CA LYS A 106 -11.35 16.95 2.10
C LYS A 106 -11.25 18.05 1.04
N GLN A 107 -10.25 17.97 0.15
CA GLN A 107 -10.13 18.89 -0.98
C GLN A 107 -11.32 18.77 -1.94
N ARG A 108 -11.79 17.54 -2.26
CA ARG A 108 -12.99 17.34 -3.08
C ARG A 108 -14.25 17.87 -2.40
N GLU A 109 -14.37 17.70 -1.10
CA GLU A 109 -15.49 18.24 -0.32
C GLU A 109 -15.54 19.77 -0.40
N MET A 110 -14.38 20.44 -0.26
CA MET A 110 -14.26 21.90 -0.36
C MET A 110 -14.50 22.40 -1.79
N ARG A 111 -13.94 21.74 -2.80
CA ARG A 111 -13.96 22.19 -4.20
C ARG A 111 -15.26 21.82 -4.91
N ASP A 112 -15.72 20.59 -4.74
CA ASP A 112 -16.78 20.00 -5.57
C ASP A 112 -18.10 19.82 -4.78
N GLY A 113 -18.10 20.07 -3.46
CA GLY A 113 -19.27 19.98 -2.61
C GLY A 113 -19.78 18.56 -2.33
N ILE A 114 -18.95 17.52 -2.56
CA ILE A 114 -19.27 16.17 -2.11
C ILE A 114 -19.39 16.13 -0.58
N LYS A 115 -19.92 15.05 -0.04
CA LYS A 115 -20.11 14.86 1.40
C LYS A 115 -19.34 13.63 1.88
N MET A 116 -18.41 13.83 2.80
CA MET A 116 -17.68 12.72 3.41
C MET A 116 -18.45 12.11 4.57
N LYS A 117 -18.50 10.77 4.58
CA LYS A 117 -18.98 9.96 5.70
C LYS A 117 -17.79 9.21 6.28
N TRP A 118 -17.18 9.81 7.28
CA TRP A 118 -16.04 9.21 7.97
C TRP A 118 -16.51 8.16 8.98
N ILE A 119 -15.92 6.98 8.91
CA ILE A 119 -16.05 5.96 9.96
C ILE A 119 -14.78 5.92 10.80
N ASN A 120 -14.91 5.53 12.06
CA ASN A 120 -13.77 5.30 12.96
C ASN A 120 -13.79 3.84 13.41
N LEU A 121 -12.74 3.09 13.07
CA LEU A 121 -12.62 1.67 13.36
C LEU A 121 -11.89 1.46 14.68
N GLU A 122 -12.49 0.72 15.60
CA GLU A 122 -11.81 0.25 16.81
C GLU A 122 -10.88 -0.93 16.45
N LEU A 123 -9.57 -0.67 16.40
CA LEU A 123 -8.55 -1.61 15.94
C LEU A 123 -7.51 -1.91 17.04
N PRO A 124 -6.93 -3.13 17.09
CA PRO A 124 -7.19 -4.25 16.18
C PRO A 124 -8.53 -4.92 16.41
N SER A 125 -9.12 -5.50 15.37
CA SER A 125 -10.36 -6.27 15.48
C SER A 125 -10.24 -7.59 14.70
N GLU A 126 -10.71 -8.69 15.31
CA GLU A 126 -10.87 -9.99 14.67
C GLU A 126 -12.35 -10.31 14.35
N ASP A 127 -13.26 -9.37 14.66
CA ASP A 127 -14.69 -9.47 14.32
C ASP A 127 -14.91 -8.94 12.89
N GLU A 128 -15.01 -9.87 11.94
CA GLU A 128 -15.24 -9.55 10.53
C GLU A 128 -16.57 -8.84 10.30
N ASP A 129 -17.62 -9.28 11.00
CA ASP A 129 -18.95 -8.70 10.85
C ASP A 129 -19.01 -7.29 11.42
N TYR A 130 -18.29 -7.02 12.53
CA TYR A 130 -18.12 -5.67 13.03
C TYR A 130 -17.48 -4.77 11.95
N LEU A 131 -16.34 -5.18 11.39
CA LEU A 131 -15.62 -4.41 10.38
C LEU A 131 -16.50 -4.11 9.15
N VAL A 132 -17.27 -5.09 8.68
CA VAL A 132 -18.20 -4.89 7.56
C VAL A 132 -19.35 -3.93 7.96
N ARG A 133 -19.97 -4.13 9.13
CA ARG A 133 -21.06 -3.26 9.61
C ARG A 133 -20.65 -1.80 9.74
N GLN A 134 -19.41 -1.49 10.12
CA GLN A 134 -18.94 -0.10 10.22
C GLN A 134 -19.08 0.65 8.89
N TYR A 135 -18.79 0.00 7.77
CA TYR A 135 -18.96 0.58 6.44
C TYR A 135 -20.43 0.59 6.00
N VAL A 136 -21.11 -0.54 6.14
CA VAL A 136 -22.45 -0.74 5.57
C VAL A 136 -23.51 0.14 6.24
N ASN A 137 -23.39 0.37 7.55
CA ASN A 137 -24.37 1.14 8.32
C ASN A 137 -24.43 2.63 7.94
N VAL A 138 -23.37 3.15 7.31
CA VAL A 138 -23.32 4.57 6.88
C VAL A 138 -23.68 4.77 5.41
N PHE A 139 -23.92 3.68 4.65
CA PHE A 139 -24.36 3.77 3.26
C PHE A 139 -25.78 4.33 3.17
N THR A 140 -25.98 5.30 2.28
CA THR A 140 -27.29 5.91 1.97
C THR A 140 -27.57 5.82 0.48
N THR A 141 -28.74 6.27 0.03
CA THR A 141 -29.07 6.39 -1.41
C THR A 141 -28.21 7.42 -2.15
N LYS A 142 -27.51 8.29 -1.42
CA LYS A 142 -26.58 9.30 -1.96
C LYS A 142 -25.14 8.80 -2.01
N THR A 143 -24.82 7.70 -1.36
CA THR A 143 -23.48 7.13 -1.37
C THR A 143 -23.15 6.64 -2.77
N LYS A 144 -22.06 7.14 -3.34
CA LYS A 144 -21.56 6.79 -4.69
C LYS A 144 -20.31 5.97 -4.66
N VAL A 145 -19.47 6.18 -3.65
CA VAL A 145 -18.15 5.56 -3.54
C VAL A 145 -17.86 5.16 -2.10
N VAL A 146 -17.22 4.01 -1.95
CA VAL A 146 -16.55 3.62 -0.70
C VAL A 146 -15.06 3.45 -0.96
N HIS A 147 -14.22 4.06 -0.13
CA HIS A 147 -12.78 3.88 -0.11
C HIS A 147 -12.41 2.95 1.03
N ILE A 148 -11.60 1.93 0.74
CA ILE A 148 -11.22 0.90 1.71
C ILE A 148 -9.70 0.71 1.65
N THR A 149 -9.01 0.95 2.74
CA THR A 149 -7.59 0.56 2.85
C THR A 149 -7.52 -0.94 3.14
N HIS A 150 -6.92 -1.73 2.23
CA HIS A 150 -6.88 -3.21 2.37
C HIS A 150 -6.05 -3.65 3.58
N ILE A 151 -4.90 -2.99 3.81
CA ILE A 151 -4.11 -3.15 5.05
C ILE A 151 -3.87 -1.78 5.67
N ILE A 152 -4.38 -1.57 6.85
CA ILE A 152 -4.16 -0.34 7.61
C ILE A 152 -2.67 -0.20 7.93
N ASN A 153 -2.05 0.84 7.43
CA ASN A 153 -0.60 1.06 7.55
C ASN A 153 -0.13 1.32 8.99
N TRP A 154 -1.01 1.73 9.88
CA TRP A 154 -0.67 2.09 11.25
C TRP A 154 -0.39 0.87 12.14
N ASN A 155 -1.15 -0.20 11.95
CA ASN A 155 -1.06 -1.40 12.78
C ASN A 155 -1.08 -2.72 12.00
N GLY A 156 -1.25 -2.70 10.67
CA GLY A 156 -1.25 -3.89 9.84
C GLY A 156 -2.56 -4.66 9.82
N GLN A 157 -3.66 -4.09 10.31
CA GLN A 157 -4.98 -4.72 10.22
C GLN A 157 -5.38 -4.95 8.77
N ILE A 158 -5.71 -6.18 8.41
CA ILE A 158 -6.31 -6.54 7.12
C ILE A 158 -7.82 -6.36 7.23
N LEU A 159 -8.41 -5.61 6.27
CA LEU A 159 -9.85 -5.40 6.21
C LEU A 159 -10.53 -6.38 5.25
N PRO A 160 -11.78 -6.79 5.52
CA PRO A 160 -12.54 -7.75 4.71
C PRO A 160 -13.11 -7.09 3.45
N VAL A 161 -12.24 -6.62 2.55
CA VAL A 161 -12.58 -5.80 1.36
C VAL A 161 -13.67 -6.43 0.54
N LYS A 162 -13.55 -7.71 0.18
CA LYS A 162 -14.56 -8.41 -0.66
C LYS A 162 -15.97 -8.36 -0.07
N LYS A 163 -16.10 -8.56 1.24
CA LYS A 163 -17.43 -8.51 1.89
C LYS A 163 -18.02 -7.11 1.86
N ILE A 164 -17.18 -6.09 2.10
CA ILE A 164 -17.61 -4.68 2.03
C ILE A 164 -17.97 -4.32 0.58
N ALA A 165 -17.16 -4.72 -0.40
CA ALA A 165 -17.40 -4.50 -1.82
C ALA A 165 -18.71 -5.11 -2.30
N ASN A 166 -18.99 -6.36 -1.92
CA ASN A 166 -20.25 -7.01 -2.24
C ASN A 166 -21.48 -6.23 -1.71
N GLU A 167 -21.40 -5.72 -0.49
CA GLU A 167 -22.48 -4.90 0.08
C GLU A 167 -22.61 -3.53 -0.58
N ALA A 168 -21.50 -2.93 -1.01
CA ALA A 168 -21.47 -1.69 -1.77
C ALA A 168 -22.11 -1.88 -3.15
N HIS A 169 -21.70 -2.89 -3.90
CA HIS A 169 -22.21 -3.16 -5.25
C HIS A 169 -23.70 -3.49 -5.28
N LYS A 170 -24.25 -4.18 -4.27
CA LYS A 170 -25.71 -4.37 -4.14
C LYS A 170 -26.49 -3.05 -4.11
N ARG A 171 -25.84 -1.94 -3.78
CA ARG A 171 -26.41 -0.59 -3.68
C ARG A 171 -25.95 0.34 -4.79
N GLY A 172 -25.21 -0.17 -5.78
CA GLY A 172 -24.66 0.61 -6.89
C GLY A 172 -23.53 1.56 -6.46
N ILE A 173 -22.83 1.26 -5.36
CA ILE A 173 -21.71 2.04 -4.82
C ILE A 173 -20.42 1.50 -5.41
N GLU A 174 -19.58 2.36 -5.97
CA GLU A 174 -18.27 2.00 -6.51
C GLU A 174 -17.23 1.84 -5.40
N VAL A 175 -16.27 0.94 -5.62
CA VAL A 175 -15.30 0.52 -4.60
C VAL A 175 -13.86 0.87 -5.01
N ILE A 176 -13.23 1.76 -4.24
CA ILE A 176 -11.80 2.09 -4.34
C ILE A 176 -11.05 1.34 -3.25
N VAL A 177 -9.95 0.68 -3.62
CA VAL A 177 -9.10 -0.02 -2.66
C VAL A 177 -7.69 0.59 -2.64
N ASP A 178 -7.28 1.05 -1.47
CA ASP A 178 -5.87 1.36 -1.20
C ASP A 178 -5.11 0.05 -0.92
N GLY A 179 -4.38 -0.40 -1.93
CA GLY A 179 -3.55 -1.59 -1.91
C GLY A 179 -2.08 -1.33 -1.58
N ALA A 180 -1.73 -0.13 -1.10
CA ALA A 180 -0.34 0.28 -0.85
C ALA A 180 0.47 -0.73 -0.04
N HIS A 181 -0.18 -1.43 0.89
CA HIS A 181 0.45 -2.44 1.74
C HIS A 181 0.04 -3.88 1.42
N SER A 182 -0.86 -4.13 0.48
CA SER A 182 -1.32 -5.50 0.20
C SER A 182 -0.69 -6.10 -1.06
N PHE A 183 -0.45 -5.30 -2.11
CA PHE A 183 0.09 -5.80 -3.37
C PHE A 183 1.47 -6.46 -3.17
N ALA A 184 1.60 -7.70 -3.61
CA ALA A 184 2.79 -8.52 -3.46
C ALA A 184 3.24 -8.76 -2.00
N HIS A 185 2.39 -8.52 -1.00
CA HIS A 185 2.67 -8.77 0.42
C HIS A 185 2.25 -10.18 0.83
N PHE A 186 1.04 -10.58 0.49
CA PHE A 186 0.46 -11.90 0.70
C PHE A 186 -0.32 -12.33 -0.54
N ASP A 187 -0.80 -13.58 -0.57
CA ASP A 187 -1.42 -14.15 -1.76
C ASP A 187 -2.88 -13.70 -1.93
N PHE A 188 -3.14 -12.95 -2.99
CA PHE A 188 -4.47 -12.62 -3.52
C PHE A 188 -4.33 -12.08 -4.95
N LYS A 189 -5.43 -12.06 -5.68
CA LYS A 189 -5.52 -11.36 -6.97
C LYS A 189 -6.47 -10.18 -6.83
N ILE A 190 -6.19 -9.09 -7.55
CA ILE A 190 -7.04 -7.87 -7.45
C ILE A 190 -8.51 -8.17 -7.72
N PRO A 191 -8.88 -8.99 -8.73
CA PRO A 191 -10.29 -9.37 -8.96
C PRO A 191 -10.95 -10.11 -7.78
N ASP A 192 -10.16 -10.78 -6.91
CA ASP A 192 -10.71 -11.45 -5.73
C ASP A 192 -11.32 -10.48 -4.72
N LEU A 193 -10.91 -9.22 -4.76
CA LEU A 193 -11.44 -8.16 -3.90
C LEU A 193 -12.78 -7.61 -4.37
N ASP A 194 -13.15 -7.87 -5.61
CA ASP A 194 -14.34 -7.32 -6.28
C ASP A 194 -14.40 -5.79 -6.20
N CYS A 195 -13.26 -5.12 -6.42
CA CYS A 195 -13.17 -3.66 -6.44
C CYS A 195 -13.22 -3.10 -7.86
N ASP A 196 -13.64 -1.84 -7.99
CA ASP A 196 -13.65 -1.13 -9.29
C ASP A 196 -12.29 -0.49 -9.57
N TYR A 197 -11.58 -0.09 -8.51
CA TYR A 197 -10.30 0.60 -8.57
C TYR A 197 -9.37 0.10 -7.47
N PHE A 198 -8.09 -0.02 -7.81
CA PHE A 198 -7.06 -0.40 -6.85
C PHE A 198 -5.75 0.30 -7.21
N ALA A 199 -5.02 0.81 -6.22
CA ALA A 199 -3.66 1.29 -6.48
C ALA A 199 -2.68 0.86 -5.40
N ALA A 200 -1.43 0.63 -5.82
CA ALA A 200 -0.36 0.21 -4.91
C ALA A 200 0.99 0.84 -5.25
N SER A 201 1.85 0.92 -4.23
CA SER A 201 3.24 1.32 -4.35
C SER A 201 4.13 0.09 -4.50
N LEU A 202 4.81 -0.04 -5.64
CA LEU A 202 5.61 -1.23 -5.96
C LEU A 202 6.93 -1.28 -5.17
N HIS A 203 7.41 -0.12 -4.69
CA HIS A 203 8.62 0.00 -3.86
C HIS A 203 8.44 -0.46 -2.40
N LYS A 204 7.26 -0.97 -2.02
CA LYS A 204 7.01 -1.57 -0.71
C LYS A 204 7.24 -3.08 -0.76
N TRP A 205 6.23 -3.85 -1.07
CA TRP A 205 6.29 -5.32 -0.94
C TRP A 205 6.67 -6.04 -2.24
N LEU A 206 6.65 -5.38 -3.40
CA LEU A 206 7.24 -5.91 -4.63
C LEU A 206 8.75 -5.67 -4.72
N TYR A 207 9.31 -4.77 -3.89
CA TYR A 207 10.74 -4.41 -3.87
C TYR A 207 11.23 -3.73 -5.16
N ALA A 208 10.33 -3.09 -5.89
CA ALA A 208 10.66 -2.32 -7.08
C ALA A 208 11.38 -1.00 -6.73
N PRO A 209 11.96 -0.28 -7.68
CA PRO A 209 12.58 1.02 -7.43
C PRO A 209 11.61 2.03 -6.80
N ILE A 210 12.14 2.92 -5.96
CA ILE A 210 11.37 4.04 -5.41
C ILE A 210 10.82 4.90 -6.56
N GLY A 211 9.58 5.32 -6.46
CA GLY A 211 8.92 6.07 -7.52
C GLY A 211 8.24 5.17 -8.57
N THR A 212 7.86 3.95 -8.18
CA THR A 212 7.06 3.04 -9.00
C THR A 212 5.77 2.62 -8.30
N GLY A 213 4.70 2.55 -9.07
CA GLY A 213 3.36 2.19 -8.61
C GLY A 213 2.54 1.51 -9.70
N VAL A 214 1.39 1.02 -9.31
CA VAL A 214 0.40 0.41 -10.20
C VAL A 214 -0.98 0.95 -9.87
N LEU A 215 -1.76 1.25 -10.90
CA LEU A 215 -3.18 1.57 -10.84
C LEU A 215 -3.93 0.50 -11.63
N TYR A 216 -4.89 -0.14 -10.99
CA TYR A 216 -5.89 -0.99 -11.62
C TYR A 216 -7.20 -0.22 -11.74
N VAL A 217 -7.80 -0.29 -12.91
CA VAL A 217 -9.15 0.20 -13.19
C VAL A 217 -9.91 -0.88 -13.93
N LYS A 218 -11.03 -1.31 -13.36
CA LYS A 218 -11.92 -2.30 -13.99
C LYS A 218 -12.32 -1.83 -15.39
N LYS A 219 -12.24 -2.71 -16.38
CA LYS A 219 -12.32 -2.36 -17.82
C LYS A 219 -13.48 -1.41 -18.16
N GLU A 220 -14.69 -1.72 -17.68
CA GLU A 220 -15.88 -0.90 -17.94
C GLU A 220 -15.87 0.49 -17.30
N LYS A 221 -14.97 0.70 -16.30
CA LYS A 221 -14.83 1.95 -15.57
C LYS A 221 -13.82 2.91 -16.20
N ILE A 222 -12.93 2.44 -17.08
CA ILE A 222 -11.88 3.28 -17.68
C ILE A 222 -12.49 4.53 -18.34
N LYS A 223 -13.54 4.37 -19.13
CA LYS A 223 -14.21 5.46 -19.84
C LYS A 223 -14.99 6.45 -18.96
N THR A 224 -15.13 6.18 -17.66
CA THR A 224 -15.88 7.05 -16.74
C THR A 224 -14.98 7.95 -15.90
N ILE A 225 -13.66 7.75 -15.94
CA ILE A 225 -12.68 8.46 -15.12
C ILE A 225 -11.87 9.45 -15.97
N TYR A 226 -11.76 10.70 -15.51
CA TYR A 226 -10.83 11.65 -16.10
C TYR A 226 -9.39 11.34 -15.66
N PRO A 227 -8.39 11.43 -16.55
CA PRO A 227 -6.99 11.31 -16.14
C PRO A 227 -6.58 12.52 -15.29
N LEU A 228 -5.63 12.33 -14.39
CA LEU A 228 -5.09 13.41 -13.55
C LEU A 228 -4.35 14.47 -14.40
N PHE A 229 -3.60 14.02 -15.41
CA PHE A 229 -2.90 14.88 -16.35
C PHE A 229 -3.65 14.89 -17.68
N ALA A 230 -3.90 16.09 -18.18
CA ALA A 230 -4.58 16.27 -19.46
C ALA A 230 -3.78 15.71 -20.62
N THR A 231 -4.50 15.22 -21.62
CA THR A 231 -3.95 14.80 -22.91
C THR A 231 -4.62 15.57 -24.04
N ASN A 232 -4.06 15.54 -25.24
CA ASN A 232 -4.69 16.09 -26.45
C ASN A 232 -5.75 15.14 -27.06
N GLU A 233 -5.98 13.98 -26.45
CA GLU A 233 -6.99 13.01 -26.85
C GLU A 233 -8.26 13.13 -25.99
N ASN A 234 -9.31 12.37 -26.39
CA ASN A 234 -10.52 12.28 -25.56
C ASN A 234 -10.17 11.75 -24.15
N PRO A 235 -10.36 12.54 -23.09
CA PRO A 235 -10.01 12.12 -21.73
C PRO A 235 -10.84 10.93 -21.24
N LEU A 236 -12.00 10.66 -21.86
CA LEU A 236 -12.88 9.53 -21.53
C LEU A 236 -12.74 8.36 -22.51
N LYS A 237 -11.68 8.31 -23.32
CA LYS A 237 -11.41 7.14 -24.16
C LYS A 237 -11.24 5.87 -23.30
N ASP A 238 -11.64 4.72 -23.86
CA ASP A 238 -11.54 3.40 -23.22
C ASP A 238 -10.12 2.80 -23.42
N ASP A 239 -9.13 3.51 -22.88
CA ASP A 239 -7.72 3.10 -22.93
C ASP A 239 -7.05 3.42 -21.58
N ILE A 240 -6.55 2.40 -20.91
CA ILE A 240 -5.89 2.50 -19.62
C ILE A 240 -4.64 3.40 -19.64
N ARG A 241 -3.99 3.49 -20.79
CA ARG A 241 -2.74 4.26 -20.98
C ARG A 241 -2.94 5.76 -20.83
N LYS A 242 -4.19 6.25 -20.91
CA LYS A 242 -4.51 7.67 -20.61
C LYS A 242 -4.09 8.11 -19.20
N PHE A 243 -4.02 7.17 -18.24
CA PHE A 243 -3.60 7.44 -16.87
C PHE A 243 -2.08 7.49 -16.69
N GLU A 244 -1.31 7.29 -17.76
CA GLU A 244 0.16 7.26 -17.75
C GLU A 244 0.82 8.47 -18.41
N ASN A 245 0.05 9.47 -18.78
CA ASN A 245 0.57 10.68 -19.44
C ASN A 245 1.23 11.63 -18.45
N LEU A 246 2.44 11.32 -18.04
CA LEU A 246 3.21 12.06 -17.03
C LEU A 246 4.23 13.05 -17.65
N GLY A 247 4.31 13.14 -18.98
CA GLY A 247 5.40 13.85 -19.65
C GLY A 247 6.76 13.14 -19.50
N THR A 248 7.85 13.92 -19.52
CA THR A 248 9.21 13.40 -19.34
C THR A 248 9.38 12.88 -17.91
N ARG A 249 9.87 11.64 -17.79
CA ARG A 249 10.00 10.92 -16.52
C ARG A 249 11.23 10.00 -16.54
N PRO A 250 11.64 9.46 -15.38
CA PRO A 250 12.79 8.55 -15.31
C PRO A 250 12.42 7.13 -15.80
N PHE A 251 12.41 6.89 -17.11
CA PHE A 251 12.06 5.61 -17.73
C PHE A 251 12.88 4.42 -17.20
N PHE A 252 14.12 4.68 -16.79
CA PHE A 252 15.03 3.65 -16.28
C PHE A 252 14.54 2.97 -15.01
N ILE A 253 13.80 3.66 -14.14
CA ILE A 253 13.22 3.04 -12.94
C ILE A 253 12.05 2.12 -13.29
N GLU A 254 11.23 2.48 -14.27
CA GLU A 254 10.10 1.67 -14.72
C GLU A 254 10.58 0.33 -15.27
N GLN A 255 11.61 0.32 -16.12
CA GLN A 255 12.14 -0.91 -16.71
C GLN A 255 12.72 -1.89 -15.66
N ALA A 256 13.24 -1.37 -14.56
CA ALA A 256 13.78 -2.19 -13.49
C ALA A 256 12.68 -2.92 -12.66
N ILE A 257 11.40 -2.56 -12.80
CA ILE A 257 10.27 -3.26 -12.16
C ILE A 257 10.24 -4.74 -12.58
N THR A 258 10.58 -5.05 -13.84
CA THR A 258 10.64 -6.45 -14.32
C THR A 258 11.54 -7.30 -13.44
N LYS A 259 12.71 -6.79 -13.01
CA LYS A 259 13.61 -7.51 -12.11
C LYS A 259 13.06 -7.68 -10.69
N ALA A 260 12.20 -6.77 -10.25
CA ALA A 260 11.49 -6.93 -8.99
C ALA A 260 10.41 -8.02 -9.07
N ILE A 261 9.71 -8.11 -10.20
CA ILE A 261 8.73 -9.19 -10.47
C ILE A 261 9.45 -10.54 -10.50
N GLU A 262 10.54 -10.67 -11.26
CA GLU A 262 11.33 -11.90 -11.32
C GLU A 262 11.83 -12.33 -9.92
N PHE A 263 12.30 -11.38 -9.11
CA PHE A 263 12.72 -11.66 -7.73
C PHE A 263 11.55 -12.12 -6.85
N HIS A 264 10.39 -11.49 -7.00
CA HIS A 264 9.17 -11.87 -6.28
C HIS A 264 8.71 -13.29 -6.65
N GLU A 265 8.69 -13.62 -7.93
CA GLU A 265 8.31 -14.95 -8.44
C GLU A 265 9.31 -16.02 -8.02
N MET A 266 10.61 -15.70 -8.01
CA MET A 266 11.67 -16.62 -7.54
C MET A 266 11.50 -17.01 -6.06
N ILE A 267 11.06 -16.07 -5.22
CA ILE A 267 10.73 -16.39 -3.81
C ILE A 267 9.44 -17.20 -3.76
N GLY A 268 8.43 -16.81 -4.54
CA GLY A 268 7.07 -17.32 -4.50
C GLY A 268 6.24 -16.66 -3.39
N ILE A 269 5.00 -16.29 -3.73
CA ILE A 269 4.14 -15.48 -2.84
C ILE A 269 3.81 -16.20 -1.54
N GLU A 270 3.45 -17.49 -1.59
CA GLU A 270 3.14 -18.28 -0.38
C GLU A 270 4.32 -18.38 0.58
N ARG A 271 5.54 -18.61 0.04
CA ARG A 271 6.75 -18.70 0.86
C ARG A 271 7.09 -17.34 1.49
N LYS A 272 6.90 -16.28 0.73
CA LYS A 272 7.07 -14.91 1.20
C LYS A 272 6.10 -14.57 2.32
N GLU A 273 4.83 -14.83 2.14
CA GLU A 273 3.76 -14.63 3.11
C GLU A 273 4.05 -15.40 4.41
N LYS A 274 4.32 -16.71 4.33
CA LYS A 274 4.68 -17.52 5.50
C LYS A 274 5.89 -16.96 6.24
N ARG A 275 6.90 -16.49 5.51
CA ARG A 275 8.09 -15.86 6.11
C ARG A 275 7.74 -14.55 6.83
N LEU A 276 6.92 -13.72 6.23
CA LEU A 276 6.53 -12.44 6.81
C LEU A 276 5.65 -12.61 8.06
N HIS A 277 4.68 -13.53 8.02
CA HIS A 277 3.91 -13.93 9.21
C HIS A 277 4.82 -14.44 10.33
N TYR A 278 5.74 -15.35 10.00
CA TYR A 278 6.67 -15.88 10.97
C TYR A 278 7.48 -14.77 11.64
N LEU A 279 8.04 -13.84 10.87
CA LEU A 279 8.86 -12.76 11.41
C LEU A 279 8.05 -11.80 12.30
N LYS A 280 6.83 -11.45 11.90
CA LYS A 280 5.93 -10.62 12.73
C LYS A 280 5.62 -11.33 14.04
N ASN A 281 5.14 -12.57 13.97
CA ASN A 281 4.73 -13.29 15.16
C ASN A 281 5.91 -13.63 16.08
N TYR A 282 7.11 -13.88 15.51
CA TYR A 282 8.31 -14.21 16.28
C TYR A 282 8.65 -13.21 17.39
N TRP A 283 8.61 -11.92 17.08
CA TRP A 283 8.88 -10.90 18.10
C TRP A 283 7.64 -10.60 18.95
N MET A 284 6.45 -10.56 18.34
CA MET A 284 5.22 -10.25 19.06
C MET A 284 4.93 -11.26 20.17
N GLU A 285 5.09 -12.56 19.89
CA GLU A 285 4.93 -13.62 20.88
C GLU A 285 5.89 -13.48 22.08
N LYS A 286 7.10 -12.96 21.86
CA LYS A 286 8.11 -12.77 22.90
C LYS A 286 7.86 -11.55 23.81
N VAL A 287 7.00 -10.63 23.37
CA VAL A 287 6.72 -9.39 24.13
C VAL A 287 5.29 -9.28 24.63
N LYS A 288 4.35 -10.08 24.13
CA LYS A 288 2.91 -9.95 24.43
C LYS A 288 2.57 -10.06 25.93
N ASP A 289 3.32 -10.86 26.68
CA ASP A 289 3.07 -11.14 28.10
C ASP A 289 3.93 -10.26 29.03
N ILE A 290 4.68 -9.29 28.50
CA ILE A 290 5.44 -8.34 29.31
C ILE A 290 4.47 -7.34 29.95
N PRO A 291 4.45 -7.16 31.29
CA PRO A 291 3.58 -6.19 31.93
C PRO A 291 3.74 -4.79 31.35
N GLY A 292 2.62 -4.14 31.06
CA GLY A 292 2.59 -2.82 30.42
C GLY A 292 2.78 -2.80 28.90
N VAL A 293 3.07 -3.93 28.26
CA VAL A 293 3.12 -4.03 26.78
C VAL A 293 1.73 -4.32 26.23
N LYS A 294 1.32 -3.55 25.22
CA LYS A 294 0.07 -3.73 24.48
C LYS A 294 0.36 -3.98 23.02
N LEU A 295 -0.13 -5.09 22.48
CA LEU A 295 -0.10 -5.34 21.04
C LEU A 295 -1.30 -4.66 20.37
N ASN A 296 -1.05 -3.80 19.39
CA ASN A 296 -2.07 -3.13 18.59
C ASN A 296 -2.30 -3.82 17.24
N THR A 297 -1.82 -5.05 17.08
CA THR A 297 -1.95 -5.88 15.87
C THR A 297 -2.33 -7.29 16.28
N SER A 298 -3.21 -7.92 15.51
CA SER A 298 -3.57 -9.34 15.69
C SER A 298 -2.39 -10.27 15.34
N LEU A 299 -2.26 -11.35 16.12
CA LEU A 299 -1.35 -12.46 15.82
C LEU A 299 -1.94 -13.42 14.78
N HIS A 300 -3.27 -13.41 14.61
CA HIS A 300 -3.96 -14.32 13.70
C HIS A 300 -3.68 -13.95 12.24
N PRO A 301 -3.30 -14.92 11.38
CA PRO A 301 -2.85 -14.66 9.99
C PRO A 301 -3.92 -14.02 9.10
N LYS A 302 -5.20 -14.25 9.37
CA LYS A 302 -6.30 -13.61 8.63
C LYS A 302 -6.31 -12.09 8.79
N TRP A 303 -5.83 -11.57 9.92
CA TRP A 303 -6.00 -10.18 10.31
C TRP A 303 -4.73 -9.32 10.26
N GLY A 304 -3.60 -9.93 9.97
CA GLY A 304 -2.34 -9.21 9.82
C GLY A 304 -1.23 -10.05 9.22
N CYS A 305 -0.29 -9.46 8.48
CA CYS A 305 0.85 -10.16 7.88
C CYS A 305 2.19 -9.65 8.44
N ALA A 306 2.94 -8.81 7.74
CA ALA A 306 4.28 -8.39 8.18
C ALA A 306 4.28 -7.22 9.17
N ILE A 307 3.23 -6.39 9.15
CA ILE A 307 3.16 -5.16 9.94
C ILE A 307 2.68 -5.49 11.35
N GLY A 308 3.45 -5.11 12.36
CA GLY A 308 3.06 -5.16 13.76
C GLY A 308 3.16 -3.79 14.42
N ASN A 309 2.38 -3.57 15.48
CA ASN A 309 2.44 -2.37 16.29
C ASN A 309 2.39 -2.75 17.78
N VAL A 310 3.28 -2.14 18.58
CA VAL A 310 3.40 -2.35 20.00
C VAL A 310 3.39 -1.04 20.74
N GLY A 311 2.51 -0.91 21.72
CA GLY A 311 2.49 0.19 22.69
C GLY A 311 3.05 -0.23 24.05
N VAL A 312 3.41 0.76 24.87
CA VAL A 312 3.79 0.57 26.26
C VAL A 312 2.93 1.51 27.10
N GLU A 313 2.24 0.97 28.09
CA GLU A 313 1.33 1.70 28.97
C GLU A 313 2.05 2.87 29.67
N GLY A 314 1.42 4.04 29.68
CA GLY A 314 1.98 5.25 30.28
C GLY A 314 3.17 5.87 29.53
N LYS A 315 3.60 5.30 28.39
CA LYS A 315 4.70 5.82 27.56
C LYS A 315 4.20 6.33 26.19
N LYS A 316 4.83 7.39 25.70
CA LYS A 316 4.56 7.89 24.34
C LYS A 316 5.30 7.04 23.29
N PRO A 317 4.72 6.79 22.11
CA PRO A 317 5.39 6.03 21.05
C PRO A 317 6.77 6.56 20.65
N ASN A 318 6.93 7.89 20.63
CA ASN A 318 8.21 8.53 20.32
C ASN A 318 9.32 8.20 21.33
N GLU A 319 8.99 7.95 22.59
CA GLU A 319 9.97 7.59 23.62
C GLU A 319 10.55 6.20 23.33
N LEU A 320 9.69 5.22 23.01
CA LEU A 320 10.14 3.88 22.62
C LEU A 320 10.92 3.90 21.30
N ASP A 321 10.41 4.59 20.27
CA ASP A 321 11.08 4.70 18.96
C ASP A 321 12.48 5.29 19.10
N SER A 322 12.61 6.43 19.82
CA SER A 322 13.90 7.09 20.07
C SER A 322 14.83 6.22 20.91
N PHE A 323 14.31 5.51 21.91
CA PHE A 323 15.10 4.60 22.74
C PHE A 323 15.67 3.44 21.93
N LEU A 324 14.85 2.80 21.09
CA LEU A 324 15.26 1.72 20.19
C LEU A 324 16.34 2.19 19.20
N PHE A 325 16.17 3.38 18.62
CA PHE A 325 17.16 3.93 17.70
C PHE A 325 18.46 4.28 18.39
N THR A 326 18.41 4.97 19.52
CA THR A 326 19.58 5.48 20.22
C THR A 326 20.44 4.34 20.76
N ASN A 327 19.82 3.36 21.45
CA ASN A 327 20.53 2.33 22.18
C ASN A 327 20.80 1.07 21.37
N TYR A 328 19.96 0.73 20.39
CA TYR A 328 20.01 -0.53 19.66
C TYR A 328 20.18 -0.36 18.14
N LYS A 329 20.20 0.89 17.64
CA LYS A 329 20.25 1.20 16.19
C LYS A 329 19.13 0.52 15.39
N ILE A 330 17.93 0.46 15.98
CA ILE A 330 16.73 -0.09 15.35
C ILE A 330 15.90 1.07 14.81
N HIS A 331 15.63 1.06 13.50
CA HIS A 331 14.76 2.04 12.86
C HIS A 331 13.32 1.51 12.78
N THR A 332 12.41 2.20 13.45
CA THR A 332 10.97 1.91 13.53
C THR A 332 10.16 3.15 13.17
N VAL A 333 8.88 3.20 13.50
CA VAL A 333 8.04 4.41 13.34
C VAL A 333 7.07 4.54 14.50
N ALA A 334 7.14 5.67 15.21
CA ALA A 334 6.17 6.05 16.22
C ALA A 334 4.83 6.39 15.57
N ILE A 335 3.74 5.81 16.07
CA ILE A 335 2.37 6.01 15.60
C ILE A 335 1.51 6.52 16.74
N THR A 336 0.80 7.61 16.48
CA THR A 336 -0.33 8.09 17.30
C THR A 336 -1.41 8.50 16.32
N TRP A 337 -2.37 7.58 16.09
CA TRP A 337 -3.41 7.76 15.09
C TRP A 337 -4.70 7.09 15.55
N GLU A 338 -5.72 7.91 15.84
CA GLU A 338 -6.98 7.46 16.43
C GLU A 338 -6.73 6.57 17.66
N ASN A 339 -7.29 5.37 17.75
CA ASN A 339 -7.06 4.46 18.87
C ASN A 339 -5.75 3.65 18.78
N ILE A 340 -4.93 3.87 17.73
CA ILE A 340 -3.66 3.16 17.51
C ILE A 340 -2.52 4.00 18.07
N VAL A 341 -1.98 3.59 19.22
CA VAL A 341 -0.88 4.29 19.90
C VAL A 341 0.24 3.28 20.18
N GLY A 342 1.38 3.43 19.49
CA GLY A 342 2.51 2.52 19.63
C GLY A 342 3.55 2.70 18.55
N VAL A 343 4.52 1.79 18.51
CA VAL A 343 5.59 1.78 17.52
C VAL A 343 5.29 0.72 16.46
N ARG A 344 5.26 1.12 15.20
CA ARG A 344 5.10 0.23 14.07
C ARG A 344 6.43 -0.44 13.72
N ILE A 345 6.41 -1.75 13.64
CA ILE A 345 7.55 -2.62 13.36
C ILE A 345 7.22 -3.43 12.12
N THR A 346 8.04 -3.30 11.07
CA THR A 346 7.81 -3.97 9.78
C THR A 346 9.07 -4.69 9.33
N PRO A 347 9.27 -5.97 9.78
CA PRO A 347 10.32 -6.82 9.25
C PRO A 347 10.08 -7.12 7.76
N ASN A 348 11.15 -7.57 7.07
CA ASN A 348 11.08 -7.97 5.67
C ASN A 348 11.73 -9.35 5.50
N VAL A 349 11.61 -9.97 4.32
CA VAL A 349 12.12 -11.33 4.05
C VAL A 349 13.59 -11.52 4.44
N TYR A 350 14.39 -10.48 4.32
CA TYR A 350 15.82 -10.47 4.69
C TYR A 350 16.09 -10.29 6.19
N THR A 351 15.09 -9.87 6.98
CA THR A 351 15.23 -9.66 8.43
C THR A 351 15.53 -11.00 9.11
N THR A 352 16.52 -11.02 9.96
CA THR A 352 16.90 -12.22 10.72
C THR A 352 16.21 -12.27 12.08
N THR A 353 16.08 -13.47 12.65
CA THR A 353 15.59 -13.63 14.03
C THR A 353 16.52 -12.93 15.05
N LYS A 354 17.84 -12.89 14.77
CA LYS A 354 18.79 -12.13 15.60
C LYS A 354 18.46 -10.63 15.65
N ASN A 355 18.05 -10.03 14.51
CA ASN A 355 17.61 -8.64 14.51
C ASN A 355 16.36 -8.44 15.39
N LEU A 356 15.45 -9.41 15.37
CA LEU A 356 14.21 -9.37 16.16
C LEU A 356 14.47 -9.69 17.64
N ASP A 357 15.48 -10.51 17.97
CA ASP A 357 15.92 -10.72 19.37
C ASP A 357 16.44 -9.40 19.97
N VAL A 358 17.24 -8.63 19.22
CA VAL A 358 17.70 -7.29 19.65
C VAL A 358 16.52 -6.34 19.87
N LEU A 359 15.48 -6.39 19.01
CA LEU A 359 14.25 -5.63 19.21
C LEU A 359 13.55 -6.02 20.52
N VAL A 360 13.40 -7.33 20.77
CA VAL A 360 12.76 -7.85 22.00
C VAL A 360 13.54 -7.42 23.25
N GLU A 361 14.86 -7.46 23.21
CA GLU A 361 15.73 -6.95 24.29
C GLU A 361 15.51 -5.46 24.52
N GLY A 362 15.46 -4.67 23.45
CA GLY A 362 15.20 -3.23 23.51
C GLY A 362 13.85 -2.91 24.13
N ILE A 363 12.77 -3.60 23.74
CA ILE A 363 11.45 -3.42 24.34
C ILE A 363 11.48 -3.80 25.83
N LYS A 364 12.07 -4.93 26.20
CA LYS A 364 12.21 -5.37 27.60
C LYS A 364 12.98 -4.36 28.46
N ALA A 365 14.05 -3.78 27.90
CA ALA A 365 14.86 -2.79 28.59
C ALA A 365 14.11 -1.45 28.78
N PHE A 366 13.27 -1.08 27.83
CA PHE A 366 12.48 0.16 27.89
C PHE A 366 11.33 0.09 28.92
N VAL A 367 10.73 -1.08 29.11
CA VAL A 367 9.62 -1.28 30.05
C VAL A 367 10.08 -1.33 31.50
N LYS A 368 11.34 -1.73 31.77
CA LYS A 368 11.95 -1.70 33.12
C LYS A 368 12.15 -0.28 33.62
#